data_3151a899e5e9c8740a9f2085fbc0e5e6
#
_entry.id   3151a899e5e9c8740a9f2085fbc0e5e6
#
_cell.length_a   1.000
_cell.length_b   1.000
_cell.length_c   1.000
_cell.angle_alpha   90.00
_cell.angle_beta   90.00
_cell.angle_gamma   90.00
#
_symmetry.space_group_name_H-M   'P 1'
#
loop_
_entity.id
_entity.type
_entity.pdbx_description
1 polymer ?
#
loop_
_entity_poly.entity_id
_entity_poly.type
_entity_poly.pdbx_seq_one_letter_code
_entity_poly.pdbx_strand_id
1 'polypeptide(L)'
;MVIVAAVLSQVFNIAQYAYTRSSIKRQTSEKAYRDLREIQRIVNLKTNVETAVQNAMGDVLINLQEPDKFYGIASRLVSRNEHIVGCAIAMKPGYYPEKDSLFAPFAYPESKNGKNQPRTKLLPYDYTEQDWYIQPLKADSAIWSEPYTDTGGSGLLIHTYGQPIHNNQGDVIGILTADVHFKDLAQKEDTTYSALDRVNIIGFILQLLALILIIWIVWRFGKKIHQVNRLIAEQDILSKELQIASDIQAAMLPKDSEAENARHHLNVEECLIPAPDVSADFYDYFYTGKNLVFCIGDVPGSNVKAALMMSVTRSIFRTSATMQCKEGAMPSPAAIVTSMNNTLCTINHNQMFATLLVGVLNLDTAKLTYCNAGNPAPVVLSPATGANLLDANPNIPVGIMEDYEYMEQSITLIDDFTLFIYNDGLYETENSSHEPYGQKRMLTRLKNCALASDSPQKILSKMQEALESYRGSADQSDDVLMVTFKTV
;
A
#
# COMPACT_ATOMS: atom_id res chain seq x y z
N MET A 1 -74.17 7.51 14.25
CA MET A 1 -73.60 8.86 14.13
C MET A 1 -72.16 8.95 14.54
N VAL A 2 -71.78 8.44 15.72
CA VAL A 2 -70.39 8.53 16.20
C VAL A 2 -69.39 7.80 15.28
N ILE A 3 -69.76 6.62 14.79
CA ILE A 3 -68.95 5.82 13.86
C ILE A 3 -68.81 6.53 12.50
N VAL A 4 -69.89 7.16 11.99
CA VAL A 4 -69.87 7.90 10.72
C VAL A 4 -69.06 9.19 10.85
N ALA A 5 -69.17 9.90 12.03
CA ALA A 5 -68.34 11.06 12.29
C ALA A 5 -66.86 10.71 12.45
N ALA A 6 -66.55 9.56 13.10
CA ALA A 6 -65.19 9.06 13.21
C ALA A 6 -64.59 8.65 11.84
N VAL A 7 -65.38 7.98 11.00
CA VAL A 7 -64.97 7.63 9.63
C VAL A 7 -64.80 8.87 8.76
N LEU A 8 -65.73 9.86 8.82
CA LEU A 8 -65.57 11.12 8.10
C LEU A 8 -64.38 11.95 8.60
N SER A 9 -64.12 11.96 9.91
CA SER A 9 -62.90 12.58 10.49
C SER A 9 -61.65 11.89 10.00
N GLN A 10 -61.67 10.54 9.93
CA GLN A 10 -60.52 9.81 9.39
C GLN A 10 -60.32 10.05 7.88
N VAL A 11 -61.40 10.08 7.09
CA VAL A 11 -61.33 10.39 5.66
C VAL A 11 -60.88 11.82 5.44
N PHE A 12 -61.33 12.79 6.25
CA PHE A 12 -60.89 14.18 6.20
C PHE A 12 -59.38 14.29 6.58
N ASN A 13 -58.98 13.61 7.64
CA ASN A 13 -57.55 13.57 8.05
C ASN A 13 -56.68 12.92 6.97
N ILE A 14 -57.17 11.85 6.31
CA ILE A 14 -56.45 11.22 5.20
C ILE A 14 -56.37 12.13 3.98
N ALA A 15 -57.48 12.84 3.64
CA ALA A 15 -57.50 13.80 2.53
C ALA A 15 -56.61 15.02 2.79
N GLN A 16 -56.67 15.56 4.02
CA GLN A 16 -55.83 16.66 4.46
C GLN A 16 -54.35 16.21 4.50
N TYR A 17 -54.08 15.01 4.96
CA TYR A 17 -52.76 14.38 4.91
C TYR A 17 -52.26 14.23 3.48
N ALA A 18 -53.08 13.73 2.57
CA ALA A 18 -52.72 13.54 1.16
C ALA A 18 -52.43 14.88 0.45
N TYR A 19 -53.26 15.92 0.73
CA TYR A 19 -53.10 17.27 0.18
C TYR A 19 -51.81 17.92 0.72
N THR A 20 -51.61 17.87 2.03
CA THR A 20 -50.41 18.42 2.69
C THR A 20 -49.12 17.69 2.22
N ARG A 21 -49.20 16.36 2.11
CA ARG A 21 -48.14 15.53 1.56
C ARG A 21 -47.78 15.88 0.12
N SER A 22 -48.76 16.11 -0.72
CA SER A 22 -48.57 16.49 -2.14
C SER A 22 -47.88 17.88 -2.23
N SER A 23 -48.34 18.83 -1.42
CA SER A 23 -47.79 20.20 -1.37
C SER A 23 -46.35 20.19 -0.83
N ILE A 24 -46.10 19.49 0.29
CA ILE A 24 -44.75 19.36 0.89
C ILE A 24 -43.81 18.64 -0.07
N LYS A 25 -44.28 17.53 -0.70
CA LYS A 25 -43.43 16.80 -1.65
C LYS A 25 -43.00 17.67 -2.84
N ARG A 26 -43.93 18.50 -3.35
CA ARG A 26 -43.66 19.41 -4.46
C ARG A 26 -42.64 20.49 -4.06
N GLN A 27 -42.85 21.14 -2.90
CA GLN A 27 -41.91 22.18 -2.38
C GLN A 27 -40.57 21.61 -2.01
N THR A 28 -40.49 20.44 -1.34
CA THR A 28 -39.23 19.78 -0.96
C THR A 28 -38.47 19.28 -2.18
N SER A 29 -39.20 18.73 -3.17
CA SER A 29 -38.59 18.30 -4.43
C SER A 29 -38.01 19.49 -5.21
N GLU A 30 -38.76 20.60 -5.32
CA GLU A 30 -38.28 21.81 -6.00
C GLU A 30 -37.11 22.47 -5.29
N LYS A 31 -37.05 22.41 -3.96
CA LYS A 31 -35.89 22.86 -3.16
C LYS A 31 -34.71 21.92 -3.37
N ALA A 32 -34.90 20.62 -3.22
CA ALA A 32 -33.84 19.63 -3.42
C ALA A 32 -33.26 19.67 -4.85
N TYR A 33 -34.08 19.91 -5.87
CA TYR A 33 -33.61 20.08 -7.24
C TYR A 33 -32.84 21.39 -7.45
N ARG A 34 -33.16 22.44 -6.71
CA ARG A 34 -32.37 23.69 -6.71
C ARG A 34 -31.03 23.50 -6.01
N ASP A 35 -31.05 22.90 -4.83
CA ASP A 35 -29.84 22.64 -4.06
C ASP A 35 -28.89 21.69 -4.80
N LEU A 36 -29.43 20.63 -5.45
CA LEU A 36 -28.68 19.71 -6.32
C LEU A 36 -28.04 20.43 -7.52
N ARG A 37 -28.80 21.29 -8.20
CA ARG A 37 -28.27 22.07 -9.32
C ARG A 37 -27.14 23.02 -8.88
N GLU A 38 -27.29 23.61 -7.71
CA GLU A 38 -26.25 24.50 -7.16
C GLU A 38 -24.99 23.72 -6.76
N ILE A 39 -25.15 22.58 -6.09
CA ILE A 39 -24.02 21.68 -5.79
C ILE A 39 -23.33 21.21 -7.09
N GLN A 40 -24.13 20.83 -8.07
CA GLN A 40 -23.61 20.37 -9.37
C GLN A 40 -22.87 21.49 -10.11
N ARG A 41 -23.36 22.75 -10.00
CA ARG A 41 -22.68 23.94 -10.52
C ARG A 41 -21.31 24.13 -9.85
N ILE A 42 -21.25 24.05 -8.51
CA ILE A 42 -20.01 24.20 -7.72
C ILE A 42 -19.02 23.07 -8.06
N VAL A 43 -19.50 21.82 -8.12
CA VAL A 43 -18.66 20.67 -8.48
C VAL A 43 -18.09 20.82 -9.89
N ASN A 44 -18.93 21.16 -10.87
CA ASN A 44 -18.49 21.38 -12.25
C ASN A 44 -17.47 22.52 -12.33
N LEU A 45 -17.70 23.60 -11.59
CA LEU A 45 -16.78 24.74 -11.55
C LEU A 45 -15.42 24.30 -10.97
N LYS A 46 -15.42 23.59 -9.84
CA LYS A 46 -14.19 23.06 -9.23
C LYS A 46 -13.45 22.15 -10.23
N THR A 47 -14.14 21.19 -10.82
CA THR A 47 -13.55 20.25 -11.79
C THR A 47 -12.98 20.97 -13.02
N ASN A 48 -13.65 22.02 -13.50
CA ASN A 48 -13.17 22.81 -14.61
C ASN A 48 -11.87 23.56 -14.26
N VAL A 49 -11.81 24.14 -13.06
CA VAL A 49 -10.60 24.82 -12.56
C VAL A 49 -9.46 23.83 -12.37
N GLU A 50 -9.71 22.69 -11.74
CA GLU A 50 -8.74 21.61 -11.53
C GLU A 50 -8.15 21.13 -12.88
N THR A 51 -9.03 20.87 -13.85
CA THR A 51 -8.63 20.47 -15.21
C THR A 51 -7.81 21.55 -15.91
N ALA A 52 -8.19 22.81 -15.74
CA ALA A 52 -7.45 23.92 -16.35
C ALA A 52 -6.05 24.07 -15.74
N VAL A 53 -5.92 23.90 -14.43
CA VAL A 53 -4.62 23.91 -13.73
C VAL A 53 -3.78 22.71 -14.16
N GLN A 54 -4.37 21.53 -14.28
CA GLN A 54 -3.64 20.33 -14.72
C GLN A 54 -3.11 20.46 -16.15
N ASN A 55 -3.88 21.08 -17.04
CA ASN A 55 -3.42 21.38 -18.39
C ASN A 55 -2.27 22.42 -18.39
N ALA A 56 -2.39 23.46 -17.56
CA ALA A 56 -1.35 24.48 -17.42
C ALA A 56 -0.07 23.92 -16.77
N MET A 57 -0.20 22.90 -15.91
CA MET A 57 0.94 22.20 -15.31
C MET A 57 1.85 21.59 -16.38
N GLY A 58 1.28 20.99 -17.42
CA GLY A 58 2.05 20.50 -18.55
C GLY A 58 2.89 21.58 -19.22
N ASP A 59 2.30 22.76 -19.43
CA ASP A 59 3.02 23.92 -19.98
C ASP A 59 4.14 24.41 -19.05
N VAL A 60 3.92 24.40 -17.73
CA VAL A 60 4.92 24.77 -16.72
C VAL A 60 6.10 23.81 -16.76
N LEU A 61 5.84 22.51 -16.74
CA LEU A 61 6.87 21.47 -16.71
C LEU A 61 7.75 21.49 -17.99
N ILE A 62 7.16 21.72 -19.15
CA ILE A 62 7.90 21.83 -20.41
C ILE A 62 8.81 23.06 -20.41
N ASN A 63 8.43 24.13 -19.73
CA ASN A 63 9.14 25.40 -19.75
C ASN A 63 9.92 25.70 -18.46
N LEU A 64 10.27 24.69 -17.66
CA LEU A 64 11.05 24.86 -16.43
C LEU A 64 12.42 25.54 -16.64
N GLN A 65 13.02 25.42 -17.82
CA GLN A 65 14.29 26.08 -18.15
C GLN A 65 14.12 27.55 -18.64
N GLU A 66 12.88 28.00 -18.81
CA GLU A 66 12.56 29.33 -19.32
C GLU A 66 11.52 30.03 -18.42
N PRO A 67 11.91 30.41 -17.17
CA PRO A 67 10.96 30.91 -16.15
C PRO A 67 10.19 32.16 -16.59
N ASP A 68 10.70 32.97 -17.53
CA ASP A 68 10.00 34.13 -18.06
C ASP A 68 8.72 33.76 -18.81
N LYS A 69 8.60 32.55 -19.32
CA LYS A 69 7.37 32.05 -19.95
C LYS A 69 6.24 31.81 -18.96
N PHE A 70 6.53 31.72 -17.68
CA PHE A 70 5.50 31.49 -16.61
C PHE A 70 4.49 32.66 -16.57
N TYR A 71 4.91 33.89 -16.81
CA TYR A 71 3.96 35.02 -16.95
C TYR A 71 2.93 34.77 -18.06
N GLY A 72 3.37 34.24 -19.18
CA GLY A 72 2.50 33.90 -20.31
C GLY A 72 1.57 32.71 -20.01
N ILE A 73 2.06 31.73 -19.25
CA ILE A 73 1.26 30.54 -18.84
C ILE A 73 0.16 30.98 -17.87
N ALA A 74 0.52 31.72 -16.81
CA ALA A 74 -0.44 32.25 -15.84
C ALA A 74 -1.49 33.15 -16.52
N SER A 75 -1.06 34.04 -17.41
CA SER A 75 -1.94 34.89 -18.19
C SER A 75 -2.93 34.11 -19.07
N ARG A 76 -2.48 33.03 -19.72
CA ARG A 76 -3.36 32.17 -20.52
C ARG A 76 -4.37 31.42 -19.65
N LEU A 77 -3.99 30.96 -18.47
CA LEU A 77 -4.90 30.28 -17.54
C LEU A 77 -6.05 31.21 -17.13
N VAL A 78 -5.74 32.43 -16.73
CA VAL A 78 -6.73 33.45 -16.35
C VAL A 78 -7.59 33.89 -17.55
N SER A 79 -6.99 34.11 -18.74
CA SER A 79 -7.74 34.60 -19.89
C SER A 79 -8.71 33.60 -20.51
N ARG A 80 -8.40 32.31 -20.40
CA ARG A 80 -9.21 31.22 -21.00
C ARG A 80 -10.32 30.70 -20.09
N ASN A 81 -10.31 31.09 -18.82
CA ASN A 81 -11.25 30.58 -17.81
C ASN A 81 -11.92 31.76 -17.09
N GLU A 82 -13.18 31.98 -17.37
CA GLU A 82 -13.94 33.13 -16.85
C GLU A 82 -14.08 33.12 -15.32
N HIS A 83 -13.97 31.97 -14.68
CA HIS A 83 -14.08 31.82 -13.21
C HIS A 83 -12.73 31.95 -12.49
N ILE A 84 -11.61 31.95 -13.22
CA ILE A 84 -10.30 32.10 -12.63
C ILE A 84 -9.94 33.58 -12.60
N VAL A 85 -9.87 34.13 -11.38
CA VAL A 85 -9.59 35.55 -11.12
C VAL A 85 -8.15 35.82 -10.68
N GLY A 86 -7.32 34.77 -10.61
CA GLY A 86 -5.91 34.88 -10.33
C GLY A 86 -5.20 33.56 -10.61
N CYS A 87 -3.91 33.67 -10.91
CA CYS A 87 -3.04 32.49 -11.05
C CYS A 87 -1.61 32.89 -10.68
N ALA A 88 -1.02 32.16 -9.75
CA ALA A 88 0.39 32.27 -9.40
C ALA A 88 1.14 30.99 -9.77
N ILE A 89 2.37 31.15 -10.23
CA ILE A 89 3.35 30.05 -10.35
C ILE A 89 4.46 30.37 -9.36
N ALA A 90 4.29 29.93 -8.11
CA ALA A 90 5.14 30.28 -6.98
C ALA A 90 6.22 29.20 -6.80
N MET A 91 7.44 29.53 -7.15
CA MET A 91 8.57 28.60 -7.05
C MET A 91 9.15 28.58 -5.64
N LYS A 92 9.81 27.49 -5.27
CA LYS A 92 10.57 27.48 -4.01
C LYS A 92 11.61 28.59 -3.97
N PRO A 93 11.84 29.20 -2.80
CA PRO A 93 12.83 30.25 -2.67
C PRO A 93 14.20 29.83 -3.22
N GLY A 94 14.79 30.68 -4.08
CA GLY A 94 16.10 30.44 -4.68
C GLY A 94 16.16 29.33 -5.73
N TYR A 95 15.02 28.79 -6.19
CA TYR A 95 15.01 27.77 -7.25
C TYR A 95 15.63 28.24 -8.57
N TYR A 96 15.44 29.51 -8.90
CA TYR A 96 16.12 30.17 -10.04
C TYR A 96 17.13 31.18 -9.52
N PRO A 97 18.46 30.85 -9.50
CA PRO A 97 19.48 31.74 -8.97
C PRO A 97 19.59 33.10 -9.70
N GLU A 98 19.13 33.15 -10.96
CA GLU A 98 19.12 34.36 -11.81
C GLU A 98 17.86 35.24 -11.60
N LYS A 99 16.93 34.82 -10.80
CA LYS A 99 15.69 35.56 -10.46
C LYS A 99 15.74 36.02 -8.99
N ASP A 100 14.73 36.80 -8.60
CA ASP A 100 14.54 37.15 -7.20
C ASP A 100 14.42 35.89 -6.32
N SER A 101 14.87 35.96 -5.10
CA SER A 101 14.81 34.83 -4.15
C SER A 101 13.39 34.27 -3.98
N LEU A 102 12.38 35.12 -4.13
CA LEU A 102 10.95 34.81 -4.17
C LEU A 102 10.42 35.04 -5.58
N PHE A 103 10.43 34.00 -6.40
CA PHE A 103 9.96 34.08 -7.77
C PHE A 103 8.57 33.49 -7.92
N ALA A 104 7.55 34.36 -8.03
CA ALA A 104 6.14 33.97 -8.19
C ALA A 104 5.44 34.86 -9.24
N PRO A 105 5.57 34.57 -10.53
CA PRO A 105 4.75 35.17 -11.58
C PRO A 105 3.26 35.00 -11.28
N PHE A 106 2.53 36.12 -11.25
CA PHE A 106 1.10 36.20 -10.95
C PHE A 106 0.35 36.90 -12.06
N ALA A 107 -0.77 36.31 -12.48
CA ALA A 107 -1.69 36.89 -13.44
C ALA A 107 -3.06 37.15 -12.81
N TYR A 108 -3.69 38.27 -13.15
CA TYR A 108 -5.03 38.65 -12.69
C TYR A 108 -5.76 39.43 -13.78
N PRO A 109 -7.11 39.41 -13.84
CA PRO A 109 -7.87 40.18 -14.80
C PRO A 109 -7.91 41.68 -14.39
N GLU A 110 -7.59 42.57 -15.29
CA GLU A 110 -7.82 44.02 -15.15
C GLU A 110 -8.91 44.45 -16.12
N SER A 111 -9.95 45.07 -15.57
CA SER A 111 -11.02 45.61 -16.43
C SER A 111 -10.59 46.92 -17.08
N LYS A 112 -10.38 46.91 -18.38
CA LYS A 112 -10.09 48.09 -19.17
C LYS A 112 -11.05 48.19 -20.37
N ASN A 113 -11.77 49.29 -20.47
CA ASN A 113 -12.76 49.53 -21.55
C ASN A 113 -13.85 48.42 -21.63
N GLY A 114 -14.31 47.86 -20.50
CA GLY A 114 -15.34 46.82 -20.46
C GLY A 114 -14.85 45.41 -20.91
N LYS A 115 -13.57 45.24 -21.15
CA LYS A 115 -12.96 43.92 -21.42
C LYS A 115 -11.95 43.60 -20.32
N ASN A 116 -12.10 42.42 -19.74
CA ASN A 116 -11.11 41.86 -18.82
C ASN A 116 -9.89 41.40 -19.62
N GLN A 117 -8.75 42.07 -19.44
CA GLN A 117 -7.48 41.62 -19.99
C GLN A 117 -6.57 41.17 -18.86
N PRO A 118 -5.93 39.98 -18.99
CA PRO A 118 -5.01 39.52 -17.96
C PRO A 118 -3.77 40.41 -17.91
N ARG A 119 -3.44 40.88 -16.70
CA ARG A 119 -2.15 41.49 -16.40
C ARG A 119 -1.30 40.58 -15.59
N THR A 120 0.00 40.69 -15.75
CA THR A 120 0.99 39.90 -15.02
C THR A 120 1.90 40.81 -14.21
N LYS A 121 2.27 40.34 -13.03
CA LYS A 121 3.25 40.96 -12.13
C LYS A 121 4.00 39.86 -11.38
N LEU A 122 5.10 40.19 -10.72
CA LEU A 122 5.65 39.37 -9.65
C LEU A 122 4.82 39.61 -8.38
N LEU A 123 4.52 38.56 -7.58
CA LEU A 123 3.84 38.77 -6.31
C LEU A 123 4.69 39.65 -5.40
N PRO A 124 4.11 40.74 -4.84
CA PRO A 124 4.88 41.77 -4.13
C PRO A 124 5.11 41.46 -2.64
N TYR A 125 4.83 40.24 -2.19
CA TYR A 125 4.91 39.82 -0.79
C TYR A 125 5.51 38.43 -0.62
N ASP A 126 5.89 38.08 0.60
CA ASP A 126 6.38 36.76 0.93
C ASP A 126 5.22 35.76 0.95
N TYR A 127 5.15 34.97 -0.10
CA TYR A 127 4.14 33.92 -0.27
C TYR A 127 4.45 32.65 0.53
N THR A 128 5.67 32.48 1.03
CA THR A 128 6.10 31.26 1.73
C THR A 128 5.43 31.11 3.10
N GLU A 129 4.85 32.19 3.64
CA GLU A 129 4.08 32.19 4.87
C GLU A 129 2.57 32.03 4.64
N GLN A 130 2.12 31.96 3.38
CA GLN A 130 0.69 31.88 3.04
C GLN A 130 0.17 30.44 3.05
N ASP A 131 -1.02 30.25 3.58
CA ASP A 131 -1.66 28.93 3.67
C ASP A 131 -1.85 28.28 2.29
N TRP A 132 -2.20 29.05 1.26
CA TRP A 132 -2.38 28.58 -0.10
C TRP A 132 -1.09 28.02 -0.73
N TYR A 133 0.08 28.41 -0.21
CA TYR A 133 1.38 27.88 -0.60
C TYR A 133 1.83 26.73 0.30
N ILE A 134 1.69 26.90 1.64
CA ILE A 134 2.19 25.95 2.63
C ILE A 134 1.40 24.63 2.61
N GLN A 135 0.07 24.71 2.52
CA GLN A 135 -0.77 23.52 2.65
C GLN A 135 -0.55 22.52 1.50
N PRO A 136 -0.57 22.89 0.21
CA PRO A 136 -0.27 21.97 -0.88
C PRO A 136 1.18 21.45 -0.82
N LEU A 137 2.13 22.29 -0.37
CA LEU A 137 3.53 21.91 -0.23
C LEU A 137 3.73 20.80 0.83
N LYS A 138 3.04 20.91 1.98
CA LYS A 138 3.11 19.92 3.06
C LYS A 138 2.38 18.63 2.75
N ALA A 139 1.25 18.74 2.05
CA ALA A 139 0.41 17.60 1.72
C ALA A 139 0.92 16.83 0.50
N ASP A 140 1.84 17.42 -0.25
CA ASP A 140 2.31 16.92 -1.56
C ASP A 140 1.16 16.52 -2.49
N SER A 141 0.09 17.32 -2.46
CA SER A 141 -1.14 17.07 -3.21
C SER A 141 -1.87 18.38 -3.48
N ALA A 142 -2.73 18.36 -4.50
CA ALA A 142 -3.54 19.50 -4.83
C ALA A 142 -4.62 19.76 -3.76
N ILE A 143 -4.79 21.02 -3.33
CA ILE A 143 -5.70 21.43 -2.24
C ILE A 143 -6.46 22.68 -2.64
N TRP A 144 -7.75 22.74 -2.23
CA TRP A 144 -8.55 23.95 -2.20
C TRP A 144 -8.39 24.61 -0.83
N SER A 145 -8.02 25.91 -0.82
CA SER A 145 -7.93 26.69 0.41
C SER A 145 -9.31 26.99 1.02
N GLU A 146 -9.34 27.30 2.31
CA GLU A 146 -10.45 28.06 2.88
C GLU A 146 -10.52 29.45 2.22
N PRO A 147 -11.69 30.14 2.30
CA PRO A 147 -11.81 31.49 1.72
C PRO A 147 -10.94 32.48 2.47
N TYR A 148 -10.22 33.30 1.74
CA TYR A 148 -9.41 34.39 2.31
C TYR A 148 -9.41 35.64 1.40
N THR A 149 -9.08 36.79 1.97
CA THR A 149 -8.94 38.03 1.17
C THR A 149 -7.51 38.11 0.64
N ASP A 150 -7.37 38.10 -0.68
CA ASP A 150 -6.07 38.22 -1.36
C ASP A 150 -5.58 39.68 -1.34
N THR A 151 -5.06 40.14 -0.21
CA THR A 151 -4.63 41.52 0.02
C THR A 151 -3.42 41.92 -0.81
N GLY A 152 -2.59 41.00 -1.27
CA GLY A 152 -1.37 41.26 -2.05
C GLY A 152 -1.54 41.06 -3.54
N GLY A 153 -2.58 40.34 -3.98
CA GLY A 153 -2.84 39.96 -5.37
C GLY A 153 -4.00 40.73 -6.00
N SER A 154 -5.18 40.14 -5.95
CA SER A 154 -6.41 40.65 -6.57
C SER A 154 -7.25 41.60 -5.67
N GLY A 155 -7.08 41.58 -4.37
CA GLY A 155 -7.90 42.28 -3.38
C GLY A 155 -9.29 41.68 -3.16
N LEU A 156 -9.60 40.52 -3.76
CA LEU A 156 -10.89 39.85 -3.69
C LEU A 156 -10.93 38.80 -2.58
N LEU A 157 -12.13 38.44 -2.12
CA LEU A 157 -12.37 37.28 -1.29
C LEU A 157 -12.44 36.06 -2.23
N ILE A 158 -11.48 35.14 -2.11
CA ILE A 158 -11.24 34.04 -3.03
C ILE A 158 -11.08 32.71 -2.31
N HIS A 159 -11.21 31.61 -3.07
CA HIS A 159 -10.65 30.31 -2.77
C HIS A 159 -9.54 30.04 -3.77
N THR A 160 -8.44 29.48 -3.34
CA THR A 160 -7.31 29.12 -4.19
C THR A 160 -7.21 27.60 -4.29
N TYR A 161 -7.16 27.10 -5.52
CA TYR A 161 -6.73 25.73 -5.81
C TYR A 161 -5.23 25.76 -6.06
N GLY A 162 -4.47 25.09 -5.19
CA GLY A 162 -3.02 25.00 -5.27
C GLY A 162 -2.58 23.59 -5.62
N GLN A 163 -1.75 23.42 -6.64
CA GLN A 163 -1.20 22.15 -7.09
C GLN A 163 0.33 22.17 -7.04
N PRO A 164 1.00 21.22 -6.37
CA PRO A 164 2.45 21.11 -6.34
C PRO A 164 3.05 20.88 -7.71
N ILE A 165 4.17 21.55 -7.99
CA ILE A 165 4.99 21.38 -9.19
C ILE A 165 6.16 20.48 -8.81
N HIS A 166 6.31 19.35 -9.49
CA HIS A 166 7.39 18.40 -9.25
C HIS A 166 8.46 18.48 -10.36
N ASN A 167 9.71 18.31 -9.97
CA ASN A 167 10.79 18.12 -10.94
C ASN A 167 10.82 16.65 -11.43
N ASN A 168 11.74 16.36 -12.34
CA ASN A 168 11.91 14.99 -12.87
C ASN A 168 12.41 13.97 -11.82
N GLN A 169 12.82 14.42 -10.64
CA GLN A 169 13.26 13.59 -9.52
C GLN A 169 12.14 13.33 -8.52
N GLY A 170 10.98 13.96 -8.71
CA GLY A 170 9.83 13.86 -7.82
C GLY A 170 9.81 14.87 -6.67
N ASP A 171 10.78 15.81 -6.62
CA ASP A 171 10.78 16.84 -5.57
C ASP A 171 9.81 17.95 -5.92
N VAL A 172 9.08 18.43 -4.94
CA VAL A 172 8.23 19.62 -5.11
C VAL A 172 9.13 20.86 -5.24
N ILE A 173 9.01 21.58 -6.34
CA ILE A 173 9.81 22.76 -6.66
C ILE A 173 9.03 24.06 -6.66
N GLY A 174 7.71 24.00 -6.48
CA GLY A 174 6.81 25.16 -6.44
C GLY A 174 5.35 24.76 -6.37
N ILE A 175 4.48 25.74 -6.44
CA ILE A 175 3.02 25.58 -6.44
C ILE A 175 2.43 26.38 -7.60
N LEU A 176 1.59 25.75 -8.41
CA LEU A 176 0.73 26.39 -9.41
C LEU A 176 -0.65 26.60 -8.80
N THR A 177 -1.18 27.84 -8.86
CA THR A 177 -2.47 28.18 -8.27
C THR A 177 -3.49 28.65 -9.30
N ALA A 178 -4.76 28.52 -8.94
CA ALA A 178 -5.88 29.17 -9.58
C ALA A 178 -6.85 29.72 -8.52
N ASP A 179 -7.09 31.01 -8.54
CA ASP A 179 -7.95 31.72 -7.60
C ASP A 179 -9.34 31.88 -8.20
N VAL A 180 -10.36 31.53 -7.39
CA VAL A 180 -11.77 31.61 -7.78
C VAL A 180 -12.50 32.53 -6.82
N HIS A 181 -13.37 33.40 -7.32
CA HIS A 181 -14.11 34.31 -6.47
C HIS A 181 -15.04 33.55 -5.51
N PHE A 182 -15.02 33.90 -4.22
CA PHE A 182 -15.87 33.28 -3.19
C PHE A 182 -17.36 33.24 -3.58
N LYS A 183 -17.88 34.30 -4.20
CA LYS A 183 -19.27 34.37 -4.68
C LYS A 183 -19.64 33.26 -5.67
N ASP A 184 -18.67 32.74 -6.42
CA ASP A 184 -18.91 31.70 -7.40
C ASP A 184 -18.98 30.30 -6.76
N LEU A 185 -18.44 30.16 -5.55
CA LEU A 185 -18.50 28.95 -4.73
C LEU A 185 -19.46 29.05 -3.55
N ALA A 186 -19.97 30.26 -3.23
CA ALA A 186 -20.90 30.48 -2.13
C ALA A 186 -22.34 30.10 -2.53
N GLN A 187 -23.05 29.43 -1.61
CA GLN A 187 -24.49 29.14 -1.75
C GLN A 187 -25.33 30.40 -1.51
N LYS A 188 -26.27 30.66 -2.38
CA LYS A 188 -27.23 31.78 -2.20
C LYS A 188 -28.31 31.40 -1.19
N GLU A 189 -28.41 32.14 -0.08
CA GLU A 189 -29.52 32.03 0.85
C GLU A 189 -30.71 32.90 0.38
N ASP A 190 -31.89 32.25 0.24
CA ASP A 190 -33.16 32.92 0.05
C ASP A 190 -34.00 32.85 1.35
N THR A 191 -34.17 33.95 2.00
CA THR A 191 -35.03 34.10 3.18
C THR A 191 -36.34 34.75 2.84
N THR A 192 -37.45 33.98 2.83
CA THR A 192 -38.79 34.56 3.01
C THR A 192 -39.77 33.51 3.57
N TYR A 193 -40.12 33.65 4.83
CA TYR A 193 -41.27 32.92 5.39
C TYR A 193 -42.31 33.98 5.92
N SER A 194 -43.53 33.89 5.39
CA SER A 194 -44.72 34.62 5.88
C SER A 194 -45.45 33.79 6.93
N ALA A 195 -45.92 34.44 7.97
CA ALA A 195 -46.58 33.89 9.15
C ALA A 195 -47.93 33.31 8.82
N LEU A 196 -48.18 32.04 9.16
CA LEU A 196 -49.50 31.40 9.17
C LEU A 196 -49.65 30.49 10.42
N ASP A 197 -50.66 30.82 11.18
CA ASP A 197 -51.34 30.07 12.26
C ASP A 197 -50.52 29.24 13.27
N ARG A 198 -50.37 29.79 14.46
CA ARG A 198 -49.45 29.31 15.51
C ARG A 198 -49.96 28.20 16.44
N VAL A 199 -51.17 27.74 16.39
CA VAL A 199 -51.71 26.85 17.45
C VAL A 199 -51.78 25.35 17.07
N ASN A 200 -51.97 25.04 15.81
CA ASN A 200 -51.93 23.62 15.36
C ASN A 200 -50.55 23.15 14.86
N ILE A 201 -49.61 24.06 14.78
CA ILE A 201 -48.30 23.85 14.20
C ILE A 201 -47.36 23.07 15.14
N ILE A 202 -47.47 23.24 16.45
CA ILE A 202 -46.52 22.63 17.41
C ILE A 202 -46.69 21.09 17.49
N GLY A 203 -47.91 20.61 17.53
CA GLY A 203 -48.21 19.17 17.54
C GLY A 203 -47.79 18.50 16.23
N PHE A 204 -48.03 19.19 15.09
CA PHE A 204 -47.66 18.72 13.77
C PHE A 204 -46.16 18.75 13.56
N ILE A 205 -45.49 19.79 14.07
CA ILE A 205 -44.02 19.92 14.04
C ILE A 205 -43.35 18.82 14.87
N LEU A 206 -43.90 18.49 16.06
CA LEU A 206 -43.34 17.43 16.91
C LEU A 206 -43.51 16.03 16.28
N GLN A 207 -44.67 15.76 15.63
CA GLN A 207 -44.86 14.51 14.91
C GLN A 207 -43.99 14.43 13.64
N LEU A 208 -43.81 15.54 12.94
CA LEU A 208 -42.94 15.62 11.76
C LEU A 208 -41.47 15.48 12.16
N LEU A 209 -41.08 16.10 13.26
CA LEU A 209 -39.70 15.97 13.81
C LEU A 209 -39.44 14.53 14.28
N ALA A 210 -40.41 13.86 14.91
CA ALA A 210 -40.28 12.45 15.28
C ALA A 210 -40.17 11.55 14.04
N LEU A 211 -40.96 11.81 13.00
CA LEU A 211 -40.90 11.07 11.74
C LEU A 211 -39.59 11.31 10.99
N ILE A 212 -39.17 12.55 10.93
CA ILE A 212 -37.87 12.94 10.34
C ILE A 212 -36.70 12.31 11.12
N LEU A 213 -36.80 12.28 12.45
CA LEU A 213 -35.79 11.63 13.29
C LEU A 213 -35.74 10.13 13.02
N ILE A 214 -36.90 9.47 12.90
CA ILE A 214 -36.96 8.04 12.57
C ILE A 214 -36.42 7.80 11.16
N ILE A 215 -36.82 8.58 10.17
CA ILE A 215 -36.32 8.48 8.79
C ILE A 215 -34.82 8.76 8.74
N TRP A 216 -34.34 9.77 9.49
CA TRP A 216 -32.92 10.09 9.58
C TRP A 216 -32.14 8.96 10.25
N ILE A 217 -32.67 8.38 11.34
CA ILE A 217 -32.08 7.25 12.04
C ILE A 217 -32.00 6.03 11.07
N VAL A 218 -33.13 5.69 10.42
CA VAL A 218 -33.19 4.55 9.47
C VAL A 218 -32.27 4.79 8.28
N TRP A 219 -32.24 6.01 7.74
CA TRP A 219 -31.34 6.37 6.64
C TRP A 219 -29.87 6.35 7.07
N ARG A 220 -29.55 6.88 8.25
CA ARG A 220 -28.20 6.86 8.82
C ARG A 220 -27.75 5.44 9.14
N PHE A 221 -28.59 4.62 9.75
CA PHE A 221 -28.31 3.20 9.98
C PHE A 221 -28.24 2.42 8.67
N GLY A 222 -29.12 2.66 7.73
CA GLY A 222 -29.12 2.05 6.40
C GLY A 222 -27.83 2.37 5.63
N LYS A 223 -27.40 3.65 5.65
CA LYS A 223 -26.11 4.04 5.05
C LYS A 223 -24.93 3.37 5.74
N LYS A 224 -24.95 3.31 7.08
CA LYS A 224 -23.89 2.68 7.86
C LYS A 224 -23.81 1.16 7.61
N ILE A 225 -24.98 0.50 7.56
CA ILE A 225 -25.07 -0.93 7.21
C ILE A 225 -24.60 -1.16 5.77
N HIS A 226 -25.01 -0.31 4.83
CA HIS A 226 -24.58 -0.44 3.44
C HIS A 226 -23.07 -0.21 3.26
N GLN A 227 -22.47 0.76 3.98
CA GLN A 227 -21.03 0.96 4.01
C GLN A 227 -20.30 -0.23 4.63
N VAL A 228 -20.81 -0.74 5.76
CA VAL A 228 -20.21 -1.92 6.42
C VAL A 228 -20.30 -3.15 5.53
N ASN A 229 -21.48 -3.41 4.93
CA ASN A 229 -21.65 -4.53 4.01
C ASN A 229 -20.77 -4.40 2.75
N ARG A 230 -20.58 -3.19 2.25
CA ARG A 230 -19.67 -2.93 1.14
C ARG A 230 -18.20 -3.20 1.53
N LEU A 231 -17.77 -2.72 2.70
CA LEU A 231 -16.43 -2.97 3.21
C LEU A 231 -16.18 -4.47 3.46
N ILE A 232 -17.19 -5.18 4.02
CA ILE A 232 -17.12 -6.63 4.21
C ILE A 232 -17.01 -7.33 2.85
N ALA A 233 -17.82 -6.93 1.85
CA ALA A 233 -17.76 -7.52 0.52
C ALA A 233 -16.42 -7.22 -0.19
N GLU A 234 -15.87 -6.02 -0.02
CA GLU A 234 -14.54 -5.66 -0.54
C GLU A 234 -13.43 -6.46 0.17
N GLN A 235 -13.54 -6.67 1.49
CA GLN A 235 -12.64 -7.54 2.25
C GLN A 235 -12.76 -9.00 1.82
N ASP A 236 -13.97 -9.51 1.62
CA ASP A 236 -14.21 -10.89 1.18
C ASP A 236 -13.64 -11.15 -0.23
N ILE A 237 -13.73 -10.16 -1.12
CA ILE A 237 -13.12 -10.26 -2.45
C ILE A 237 -11.60 -10.27 -2.32
N LEU A 238 -11.03 -9.32 -1.55
CA LEU A 238 -9.59 -9.22 -1.36
C LEU A 238 -9.03 -10.49 -0.70
N SER A 239 -9.71 -11.01 0.33
CA SER A 239 -9.26 -12.25 0.99
C SER A 239 -9.28 -13.46 0.06
N LYS A 240 -10.28 -13.54 -0.85
CA LYS A 240 -10.32 -14.58 -1.89
C LYS A 240 -9.21 -14.43 -2.92
N GLU A 241 -8.90 -13.19 -3.34
CA GLU A 241 -7.79 -12.94 -4.26
C GLU A 241 -6.45 -13.30 -3.61
N LEU A 242 -6.26 -12.97 -2.33
CA LEU A 242 -5.09 -13.36 -1.56
C LEU A 242 -5.00 -14.88 -1.38
N GLN A 243 -6.13 -15.55 -1.14
CA GLN A 243 -6.16 -17.02 -1.04
C GLN A 243 -5.76 -17.67 -2.38
N ILE A 244 -6.24 -17.15 -3.51
CA ILE A 244 -5.83 -17.64 -4.83
C ILE A 244 -4.33 -17.42 -5.05
N ALA A 245 -3.79 -16.26 -4.64
CA ALA A 245 -2.36 -16.00 -4.73
C ALA A 245 -1.54 -16.97 -3.86
N SER A 246 -1.99 -17.24 -2.64
CA SER A 246 -1.40 -18.22 -1.72
C SER A 246 -1.43 -19.64 -2.31
N ASP A 247 -2.57 -20.05 -2.90
CA ASP A 247 -2.70 -21.36 -3.56
C ASP A 247 -1.75 -21.50 -4.75
N ILE A 248 -1.57 -20.41 -5.53
CA ILE A 248 -0.59 -20.37 -6.62
C ILE A 248 0.84 -20.51 -6.08
N GLN A 249 1.18 -19.80 -5.01
CA GLN A 249 2.49 -19.87 -4.37
C GLN A 249 2.76 -21.29 -3.82
N ALA A 250 1.80 -21.89 -3.13
CA ALA A 250 1.91 -23.26 -2.64
C ALA A 250 2.09 -24.27 -3.79
N ALA A 251 1.44 -24.04 -4.93
CA ALA A 251 1.61 -24.86 -6.12
C ALA A 251 2.99 -24.71 -6.79
N MET A 252 3.69 -23.60 -6.53
CA MET A 252 5.06 -23.36 -7.01
C MET A 252 6.10 -24.09 -6.17
N LEU A 253 5.86 -24.37 -4.88
CA LEU A 253 6.78 -25.09 -4.03
C LEU A 253 7.06 -26.50 -4.61
N PRO A 254 8.23 -27.10 -4.32
CA PRO A 254 8.54 -28.44 -4.80
C PRO A 254 7.43 -29.39 -4.35
N LYS A 255 6.79 -30.06 -5.29
CA LYS A 255 5.89 -31.17 -4.91
C LYS A 255 6.76 -32.38 -4.71
N ASP A 256 6.61 -33.02 -3.55
CA ASP A 256 7.33 -34.21 -3.21
C ASP A 256 7.33 -35.20 -4.34
N SER A 257 8.49 -35.42 -4.93
CA SER A 257 8.70 -36.61 -5.66
C SER A 257 9.25 -37.67 -4.70
N GLU A 258 8.39 -38.25 -3.85
CA GLU A 258 8.77 -39.43 -3.02
C GLU A 258 9.58 -40.43 -3.84
N ALA A 259 9.19 -40.62 -5.09
CA ALA A 259 9.90 -41.51 -6.02
C ALA A 259 11.32 -41.01 -6.37
N GLU A 260 11.54 -39.71 -6.46
CA GLU A 260 12.84 -39.12 -6.76
C GLU A 260 13.72 -39.08 -5.52
N ASN A 261 13.15 -38.71 -4.38
CA ASN A 261 13.79 -38.78 -3.07
C ASN A 261 14.25 -40.22 -2.76
N ALA A 262 13.39 -41.22 -3.00
CA ALA A 262 13.71 -42.62 -2.79
C ALA A 262 14.82 -43.12 -3.74
N ARG A 263 14.87 -42.66 -5.00
CA ARG A 263 15.97 -42.98 -5.93
C ARG A 263 17.33 -42.46 -5.48
N HIS A 264 17.30 -41.31 -4.77
CA HIS A 264 18.51 -40.66 -4.26
C HIS A 264 18.82 -41.03 -2.81
N HIS A 265 18.06 -41.96 -2.21
CA HIS A 265 18.20 -42.35 -0.80
C HIS A 265 18.19 -41.13 0.16
N LEU A 266 17.31 -40.19 -0.12
CA LEU A 266 17.16 -38.98 0.67
C LEU A 266 15.73 -38.90 1.24
N ASN A 267 15.62 -38.61 2.52
CA ASN A 267 14.36 -38.21 3.14
C ASN A 267 14.35 -36.69 3.25
N VAL A 268 13.39 -36.05 2.60
CA VAL A 268 13.14 -34.63 2.66
C VAL A 268 11.80 -34.42 3.33
N GLU A 269 11.80 -33.67 4.40
CA GLU A 269 10.58 -33.27 5.14
C GLU A 269 10.57 -31.76 5.29
N GLU A 270 9.37 -31.19 5.24
CA GLU A 270 9.16 -29.75 5.27
C GLU A 270 8.01 -29.38 6.21
N CYS A 271 8.08 -28.19 6.76
CA CYS A 271 7.02 -27.59 7.54
C CYS A 271 6.99 -26.11 7.22
N LEU A 272 5.93 -25.66 6.55
CA LEU A 272 5.63 -24.25 6.33
C LEU A 272 4.37 -23.91 7.11
N ILE A 273 4.48 -22.99 8.05
CA ILE A 273 3.37 -22.44 8.81
C ILE A 273 3.23 -20.99 8.35
N PRO A 274 2.32 -20.71 7.40
CA PRO A 274 2.20 -19.36 6.83
C PRO A 274 1.60 -18.39 7.85
N ALA A 275 2.02 -17.14 7.80
CA ALA A 275 1.30 -16.01 8.38
C ALA A 275 -0.04 -15.80 7.65
N PRO A 276 -0.98 -15.00 8.18
CA PRO A 276 -2.40 -15.04 7.76
C PRO A 276 -2.71 -14.78 6.29
N ASP A 277 -1.83 -14.13 5.52
CA ASP A 277 -2.17 -13.70 4.15
C ASP A 277 -1.43 -14.50 3.07
N VAL A 278 -0.28 -14.03 2.63
CA VAL A 278 0.57 -14.64 1.60
C VAL A 278 2.00 -14.74 2.11
N SER A 279 2.67 -15.87 1.82
CA SER A 279 4.03 -16.11 2.29
C SER A 279 5.05 -15.31 1.48
N ALA A 280 6.02 -14.75 2.18
CA ALA A 280 7.22 -14.15 1.60
C ALA A 280 8.42 -15.12 1.63
N ASP A 281 8.27 -16.21 2.33
CA ASP A 281 9.25 -17.28 2.45
C ASP A 281 9.08 -18.32 1.36
N PHE A 282 10.18 -18.92 0.99
CA PHE A 282 10.20 -20.02 0.05
C PHE A 282 11.37 -20.95 0.28
N TYR A 283 11.20 -22.16 -0.18
CA TYR A 283 12.26 -23.14 -0.36
C TYR A 283 12.13 -23.77 -1.75
N ASP A 284 13.22 -24.28 -2.23
CA ASP A 284 13.23 -25.06 -3.45
C ASP A 284 14.38 -26.06 -3.45
N TYR A 285 14.20 -27.21 -4.09
CA TYR A 285 15.26 -28.18 -4.29
C TYR A 285 15.04 -28.99 -5.56
N PHE A 286 16.10 -29.52 -6.08
CA PHE A 286 16.07 -30.45 -7.20
C PHE A 286 17.39 -31.25 -7.28
N TYR A 287 17.34 -32.34 -8.00
CA TYR A 287 18.49 -33.17 -8.21
C TYR A 287 19.18 -32.88 -9.55
N THR A 288 20.51 -32.93 -9.57
CA THR A 288 21.33 -32.88 -10.77
C THR A 288 22.45 -33.90 -10.64
N GLY A 289 22.28 -35.07 -11.33
CA GLY A 289 23.15 -36.23 -11.15
C GLY A 289 23.16 -36.70 -9.68
N LYS A 290 24.31 -36.60 -9.02
CA LYS A 290 24.52 -37.00 -7.63
C LYS A 290 24.44 -35.83 -6.63
N ASN A 291 24.04 -34.70 -7.11
CA ASN A 291 23.95 -33.51 -6.26
C ASN A 291 22.50 -33.12 -6.01
N LEU A 292 22.18 -32.83 -4.75
CA LEU A 292 20.99 -32.08 -4.35
C LEU A 292 21.33 -30.58 -4.36
N VAL A 293 20.63 -29.80 -5.17
CA VAL A 293 20.70 -28.34 -5.14
C VAL A 293 19.46 -27.83 -4.42
N PHE A 294 19.66 -27.01 -3.43
CA PHE A 294 18.54 -26.48 -2.63
C PHE A 294 18.73 -25.00 -2.29
N CYS A 295 17.64 -24.35 -1.98
CA CYS A 295 17.65 -23.02 -1.36
C CYS A 295 16.54 -22.89 -0.32
N ILE A 296 16.74 -21.96 0.59
CA ILE A 296 15.71 -21.36 1.43
C ILE A 296 15.93 -19.85 1.37
N GLY A 297 14.87 -19.08 1.33
CA GLY A 297 14.96 -17.63 1.27
C GLY A 297 13.73 -16.97 1.83
N ASP A 298 13.94 -15.74 2.26
CA ASP A 298 12.92 -14.86 2.78
C ASP A 298 13.03 -13.47 2.13
N VAL A 299 11.89 -12.87 1.82
CA VAL A 299 11.78 -11.49 1.34
C VAL A 299 11.12 -10.65 2.41
N PRO A 300 11.82 -9.66 3.01
CA PRO A 300 11.29 -8.89 4.11
C PRO A 300 9.93 -8.27 3.84
N GLY A 301 8.98 -8.56 4.73
CA GLY A 301 7.61 -8.04 4.71
C GLY A 301 6.55 -9.11 4.49
N SER A 302 5.39 -8.92 5.09
CA SER A 302 4.24 -9.84 5.06
C SER A 302 3.12 -9.35 4.14
N ASN A 303 3.43 -8.77 2.99
CA ASN A 303 2.45 -8.19 2.07
C ASN A 303 2.59 -8.75 0.65
N VAL A 304 1.60 -8.44 -0.20
CA VAL A 304 1.56 -8.90 -1.60
C VAL A 304 2.83 -8.55 -2.38
N LYS A 305 3.51 -7.44 -2.06
CA LYS A 305 4.76 -7.07 -2.75
C LYS A 305 5.89 -8.04 -2.41
N ALA A 306 6.03 -8.40 -1.13
CA ALA A 306 7.02 -9.38 -0.69
C ALA A 306 6.73 -10.76 -1.30
N ALA A 307 5.46 -11.18 -1.30
CA ALA A 307 5.01 -12.43 -1.89
C ALA A 307 5.26 -12.53 -3.41
N LEU A 308 5.06 -11.44 -4.15
CA LEU A 308 5.40 -11.38 -5.58
C LEU A 308 6.91 -11.42 -5.80
N MET A 309 7.68 -10.67 -5.00
CA MET A 309 9.14 -10.67 -5.07
C MET A 309 9.71 -12.06 -4.74
N MET A 310 9.15 -12.75 -3.75
CA MET A 310 9.48 -14.13 -3.42
C MET A 310 9.30 -15.05 -4.64
N SER A 311 8.15 -14.99 -5.31
CA SER A 311 7.86 -15.81 -6.50
C SER A 311 8.87 -15.55 -7.62
N VAL A 312 9.25 -14.28 -7.83
CA VAL A 312 10.29 -13.90 -8.79
C VAL A 312 11.66 -14.44 -8.37
N THR A 313 12.03 -14.22 -7.10
CA THR A 313 13.33 -14.66 -6.54
C THR A 313 13.50 -16.15 -6.65
N ARG A 314 12.46 -16.93 -6.31
CA ARG A 314 12.46 -18.38 -6.47
C ARG A 314 12.61 -18.81 -7.93
N SER A 315 11.93 -18.14 -8.87
CA SER A 315 12.04 -18.42 -10.29
C SER A 315 13.44 -18.15 -10.84
N ILE A 316 14.07 -17.06 -10.36
CA ILE A 316 15.44 -16.72 -10.68
C ILE A 316 16.40 -17.77 -10.11
N PHE A 317 16.18 -18.23 -8.85
CA PHE A 317 16.96 -19.32 -8.29
C PHE A 317 16.93 -20.57 -9.20
N ARG A 318 15.73 -21.05 -9.56
CA ARG A 318 15.56 -22.24 -10.38
C ARG A 318 16.28 -22.09 -11.71
N THR A 319 16.15 -20.94 -12.36
CA THR A 319 16.81 -20.65 -13.64
C THR A 319 18.33 -20.58 -13.49
N SER A 320 18.84 -19.79 -12.54
CA SER A 320 20.27 -19.60 -12.31
C SER A 320 20.95 -20.91 -11.91
N ALA A 321 20.31 -21.69 -11.01
CA ALA A 321 20.83 -22.97 -10.58
C ALA A 321 20.86 -24.00 -11.74
N THR A 322 19.79 -24.08 -12.54
CA THR A 322 19.74 -24.96 -13.69
C THR A 322 20.82 -24.63 -14.75
N MET A 323 21.07 -23.33 -14.97
CA MET A 323 22.11 -22.87 -15.89
C MET A 323 23.53 -23.23 -15.42
N GLN A 324 23.76 -23.34 -14.11
CA GLN A 324 25.03 -23.76 -13.53
C GLN A 324 25.22 -25.28 -13.51
N CYS A 325 24.15 -26.07 -13.69
CA CYS A 325 24.18 -27.53 -13.72
C CYS A 325 24.67 -28.01 -15.09
N LYS A 326 25.98 -28.04 -15.28
CA LYS A 326 26.62 -28.68 -16.47
C LYS A 326 26.92 -30.11 -16.17
N GLU A 327 26.84 -30.99 -17.22
CA GLU A 327 27.16 -32.43 -17.09
C GLU A 327 28.55 -32.63 -16.45
N GLY A 328 28.58 -33.36 -15.32
CA GLY A 328 29.80 -33.77 -14.63
C GLY A 328 30.42 -32.73 -13.71
N ALA A 329 29.88 -31.52 -13.59
CA ALA A 329 30.38 -30.50 -12.69
C ALA A 329 29.44 -30.30 -11.48
N MET A 330 30.00 -30.11 -10.29
CA MET A 330 29.23 -29.66 -9.10
C MET A 330 28.91 -28.17 -9.26
N PRO A 331 27.63 -27.76 -9.21
CA PRO A 331 27.28 -26.34 -9.28
C PRO A 331 27.89 -25.54 -8.11
N SER A 332 28.31 -24.31 -8.36
CA SER A 332 28.79 -23.42 -7.31
C SER A 332 27.64 -22.62 -6.71
N PRO A 333 27.32 -22.76 -5.42
CA PRO A 333 26.33 -21.93 -4.74
C PRO A 333 26.63 -20.43 -4.84
N ALA A 334 27.91 -20.03 -4.74
CA ALA A 334 28.29 -18.63 -4.89
C ALA A 334 27.99 -18.09 -6.28
N ALA A 335 28.26 -18.86 -7.35
CA ALA A 335 27.95 -18.46 -8.72
C ALA A 335 26.44 -18.36 -8.94
N ILE A 336 25.64 -19.25 -8.33
CA ILE A 336 24.17 -19.20 -8.38
C ILE A 336 23.69 -17.91 -7.72
N VAL A 337 24.15 -17.63 -6.48
CA VAL A 337 23.73 -16.44 -5.70
C VAL A 337 24.17 -15.15 -6.40
N THR A 338 25.38 -15.10 -6.98
CA THR A 338 25.86 -13.94 -7.76
C THR A 338 24.95 -13.69 -8.98
N SER A 339 24.60 -14.74 -9.73
CA SER A 339 23.68 -14.63 -10.86
C SER A 339 22.30 -14.14 -10.42
N MET A 340 21.77 -14.66 -9.32
CA MET A 340 20.50 -14.21 -8.72
C MET A 340 20.56 -12.74 -8.32
N ASN A 341 21.61 -12.35 -7.59
CA ASN A 341 21.81 -10.99 -7.14
C ASN A 341 21.80 -9.98 -8.29
N ASN A 342 22.60 -10.22 -9.33
CA ASN A 342 22.71 -9.32 -10.47
C ASN A 342 21.38 -9.23 -11.24
N THR A 343 20.68 -10.36 -11.41
CA THR A 343 19.36 -10.37 -12.01
C THR A 343 18.36 -9.57 -11.18
N LEU A 344 18.36 -9.74 -9.85
CA LEU A 344 17.48 -9.00 -8.95
C LEU A 344 17.81 -7.51 -8.95
N CYS A 345 19.07 -7.11 -8.88
CA CYS A 345 19.48 -5.71 -8.96
C CYS A 345 18.98 -5.03 -10.24
N THR A 346 18.99 -5.73 -11.37
CA THR A 346 18.53 -5.21 -12.67
C THR A 346 17.02 -4.92 -12.70
N ILE A 347 16.20 -5.74 -12.03
CA ILE A 347 14.72 -5.64 -12.06
C ILE A 347 14.15 -4.91 -10.85
N ASN A 348 14.97 -4.67 -9.83
CA ASN A 348 14.55 -4.20 -8.50
C ASN A 348 14.43 -2.68 -8.42
N HIS A 349 13.38 -2.11 -8.99
CA HIS A 349 13.11 -0.67 -8.90
C HIS A 349 12.62 -0.20 -7.51
N ASN A 350 12.24 -1.13 -6.63
CA ASN A 350 11.65 -0.83 -5.32
C ASN A 350 12.62 -1.00 -4.14
N GLN A 351 13.91 -1.24 -4.40
CA GLN A 351 14.95 -1.46 -3.39
C GLN A 351 14.61 -2.60 -2.41
N MET A 352 13.89 -3.62 -2.86
CA MET A 352 13.63 -4.83 -2.09
C MET A 352 14.84 -5.75 -2.16
N PHE A 353 15.06 -6.53 -1.14
CA PHE A 353 16.13 -7.53 -1.08
C PHE A 353 15.56 -8.87 -0.60
N ALA A 354 16.33 -9.92 -0.72
CA ALA A 354 15.98 -11.22 -0.15
C ALA A 354 17.18 -11.78 0.61
N THR A 355 16.92 -12.42 1.73
CA THR A 355 17.88 -13.29 2.39
C THR A 355 17.82 -14.67 1.76
N LEU A 356 18.98 -15.28 1.54
CA LEU A 356 19.08 -16.60 0.88
C LEU A 356 20.13 -17.46 1.53
N LEU A 357 19.84 -18.75 1.59
CA LEU A 357 20.83 -19.81 1.73
C LEU A 357 20.71 -20.72 0.50
N VAL A 358 21.76 -20.84 -0.29
CA VAL A 358 21.86 -21.78 -1.40
C VAL A 358 22.88 -22.84 -1.07
N GLY A 359 22.52 -24.11 -1.20
CA GLY A 359 23.39 -25.24 -0.94
C GLY A 359 23.40 -26.28 -2.06
N VAL A 360 24.52 -26.95 -2.19
CA VAL A 360 24.72 -28.13 -3.04
C VAL A 360 25.29 -29.23 -2.17
N LEU A 361 24.52 -30.30 -1.99
CA LEU A 361 24.94 -31.51 -1.27
C LEU A 361 25.25 -32.60 -2.24
N ASN A 362 26.50 -33.05 -2.28
CA ASN A 362 26.85 -34.24 -3.02
C ASN A 362 26.51 -35.49 -2.20
N LEU A 363 25.57 -36.28 -2.70
CA LEU A 363 24.98 -37.40 -1.97
C LEU A 363 25.93 -38.60 -1.81
N ASP A 364 26.93 -38.77 -2.73
CA ASP A 364 27.92 -39.85 -2.61
C ASP A 364 29.03 -39.53 -1.60
N THR A 365 29.42 -38.27 -1.50
CA THR A 365 30.58 -37.86 -0.67
C THR A 365 30.16 -37.15 0.61
N ALA A 366 28.85 -36.89 0.81
CA ALA A 366 28.30 -36.08 1.86
C ALA A 366 28.96 -34.70 1.97
N LYS A 367 29.55 -34.18 0.88
CA LYS A 367 30.12 -32.85 0.81
C LYS A 367 29.01 -31.83 0.57
N LEU A 368 28.80 -30.98 1.54
CA LEU A 368 27.93 -29.80 1.45
C LEU A 368 28.79 -28.58 1.09
N THR A 369 28.45 -27.92 -0.01
CA THR A 369 28.92 -26.57 -0.35
C THR A 369 27.75 -25.62 -0.27
N TYR A 370 27.91 -24.48 0.37
CA TYR A 370 26.80 -23.53 0.55
C TYR A 370 27.28 -22.08 0.53
N CYS A 371 26.40 -21.20 0.09
CA CYS A 371 26.52 -19.75 0.14
C CYS A 371 25.36 -19.17 0.91
N ASN A 372 25.65 -18.51 2.02
CA ASN A 372 24.65 -17.87 2.86
C ASN A 372 24.67 -16.36 2.61
N ALA A 373 23.60 -15.81 2.08
CA ALA A 373 23.38 -14.41 1.77
C ALA A 373 22.35 -13.79 2.74
N GLY A 374 22.67 -13.79 4.04
CA GLY A 374 21.87 -13.15 5.08
C GLY A 374 20.76 -14.02 5.71
N ASN A 375 20.62 -15.28 5.32
CA ASN A 375 19.67 -16.20 5.94
C ASN A 375 20.24 -16.78 7.26
N PRO A 376 19.40 -17.28 8.21
CA PRO A 376 19.91 -18.04 9.34
C PRO A 376 20.82 -19.18 8.93
N ALA A 377 21.88 -19.38 9.70
CA ALA A 377 22.86 -20.44 9.40
C ALA A 377 22.23 -21.84 9.59
N PRO A 378 22.49 -22.81 8.69
CA PRO A 378 21.93 -24.15 8.78
C PRO A 378 22.47 -24.91 10.01
N VAL A 379 21.72 -25.88 10.48
CA VAL A 379 22.11 -26.74 11.59
C VAL A 379 22.30 -28.16 11.10
N VAL A 380 23.43 -28.77 11.45
CA VAL A 380 23.68 -30.19 11.23
C VAL A 380 23.34 -30.95 12.53
N LEU A 381 22.43 -31.87 12.41
CA LEU A 381 22.00 -32.75 13.49
C LEU A 381 22.65 -34.12 13.33
N SER A 382 23.27 -34.62 14.37
CA SER A 382 23.82 -35.98 14.39
C SER A 382 23.64 -36.60 15.77
N PRO A 383 23.32 -37.88 15.87
CA PRO A 383 23.26 -38.58 17.16
C PRO A 383 24.58 -38.52 17.93
N ALA A 384 25.71 -38.42 17.22
CA ALA A 384 27.04 -38.40 17.83
C ALA A 384 27.43 -37.03 18.40
N THR A 385 27.05 -35.94 17.73
CA THR A 385 27.52 -34.59 18.05
C THR A 385 26.39 -33.65 18.51
N GLY A 386 25.14 -34.08 18.39
CA GLY A 386 23.97 -33.26 18.70
C GLY A 386 23.61 -32.29 17.58
N ALA A 387 23.33 -31.05 17.91
CA ALA A 387 22.99 -29.98 16.97
C ALA A 387 24.15 -28.98 16.87
N ASN A 388 24.70 -28.82 15.68
CA ASN A 388 25.81 -27.93 15.39
C ASN A 388 25.39 -26.92 14.33
N LEU A 389 25.46 -25.64 14.69
CA LEU A 389 25.26 -24.53 13.77
C LEU A 389 26.48 -24.48 12.84
N LEU A 390 26.24 -24.39 11.54
CA LEU A 390 27.33 -24.22 10.57
C LEU A 390 27.80 -22.76 10.58
N ASP A 391 29.08 -22.58 10.29
CA ASP A 391 29.63 -21.24 10.07
C ASP A 391 29.02 -20.58 8.85
N ALA A 392 28.91 -19.25 8.83
CA ALA A 392 28.46 -18.50 7.67
C ALA A 392 29.43 -17.36 7.36
N ASN A 393 29.91 -17.29 6.12
CA ASN A 393 30.64 -16.11 5.65
C ASN A 393 29.71 -14.88 5.67
N PRO A 394 30.24 -13.70 5.96
CA PRO A 394 29.44 -12.47 6.03
C PRO A 394 29.11 -11.94 4.62
N ASN A 395 28.25 -12.62 3.87
CA ASN A 395 27.69 -12.13 2.62
C ASN A 395 26.47 -11.25 2.90
N ILE A 396 26.22 -10.29 2.00
CA ILE A 396 25.02 -9.46 2.05
C ILE A 396 23.81 -10.18 1.43
N PRO A 397 22.56 -9.83 1.79
CA PRO A 397 21.37 -10.28 1.07
C PRO A 397 21.41 -9.93 -0.42
N VAL A 398 20.71 -10.70 -1.24
CA VAL A 398 20.65 -10.46 -2.69
C VAL A 398 19.73 -9.30 -3.05
N GLY A 399 20.05 -8.59 -4.13
CA GLY A 399 19.28 -7.42 -4.61
C GLY A 399 19.72 -6.08 -4.00
N ILE A 400 20.80 -6.05 -3.20
CA ILE A 400 21.31 -4.84 -2.56
C ILE A 400 22.39 -4.15 -3.42
N MET A 401 23.34 -4.91 -3.91
CA MET A 401 24.52 -4.36 -4.61
C MET A 401 24.87 -5.25 -5.80
N GLU A 402 24.82 -4.66 -7.00
CA GLU A 402 25.23 -5.34 -8.23
C GLU A 402 26.73 -5.72 -8.18
N ASP A 403 27.10 -6.82 -8.81
CA ASP A 403 28.44 -7.35 -8.89
C ASP A 403 29.13 -7.63 -7.54
N TYR A 404 28.36 -7.85 -6.48
CA TYR A 404 28.91 -8.31 -5.22
C TYR A 404 29.49 -9.73 -5.34
N GLU A 405 30.73 -9.94 -4.87
CA GLU A 405 31.41 -11.24 -4.87
C GLU A 405 30.95 -12.06 -3.67
N TYR A 406 30.09 -13.03 -3.89
CA TYR A 406 29.61 -13.95 -2.87
C TYR A 406 30.64 -15.04 -2.59
N MET A 407 30.81 -15.36 -1.31
CA MET A 407 31.71 -16.41 -0.84
C MET A 407 30.92 -17.64 -0.44
N GLU A 408 31.38 -18.81 -0.89
CA GLU A 408 30.85 -20.10 -0.47
C GLU A 408 31.76 -20.80 0.53
N GLN A 409 31.19 -21.74 1.26
CA GLN A 409 31.87 -22.59 2.21
C GLN A 409 31.57 -24.07 1.90
N SER A 410 32.49 -24.96 2.30
CA SER A 410 32.29 -26.39 2.14
C SER A 410 32.61 -27.12 3.43
N ILE A 411 31.81 -28.13 3.70
CA ILE A 411 32.02 -29.08 4.81
C ILE A 411 31.67 -30.48 4.34
N THR A 412 32.37 -31.48 4.83
CA THR A 412 31.96 -32.86 4.68
C THR A 412 31.18 -33.30 5.91
N LEU A 413 29.95 -33.71 5.67
CA LEU A 413 29.05 -34.14 6.76
C LEU A 413 29.41 -35.58 7.18
N ILE A 414 29.25 -35.83 8.48
CA ILE A 414 29.53 -37.17 9.04
C ILE A 414 28.31 -38.07 8.78
N ASP A 415 28.53 -39.36 8.65
CA ASP A 415 27.45 -40.32 8.47
C ASP A 415 26.34 -40.18 9.50
N ASP A 416 25.09 -40.48 9.11
CA ASP A 416 23.87 -40.30 9.91
C ASP A 416 23.62 -38.86 10.34
N PHE A 417 23.73 -37.92 9.39
CA PHE A 417 23.37 -36.53 9.64
C PHE A 417 21.94 -36.22 9.15
N THR A 418 21.35 -35.19 9.77
CA THR A 418 20.20 -34.48 9.22
C THR A 418 20.60 -33.02 9.04
N LEU A 419 20.53 -32.48 7.84
CA LEU A 419 20.69 -31.06 7.57
C LEU A 419 19.34 -30.38 7.82
N PHE A 420 19.31 -29.43 8.72
CA PHE A 420 18.15 -28.63 9.08
C PHE A 420 18.36 -27.21 8.63
N ILE A 421 17.51 -26.72 7.73
CA ILE A 421 17.51 -25.32 7.26
C ILE A 421 16.18 -24.67 7.65
N TYR A 422 16.20 -23.39 7.95
CA TYR A 422 15.06 -22.66 8.51
C TYR A 422 15.18 -21.17 8.23
N ASN A 423 14.06 -20.44 8.37
CA ASN A 423 14.02 -18.99 8.34
C ASN A 423 14.08 -18.40 9.76
N ASP A 424 14.15 -17.08 9.88
CA ASP A 424 14.20 -16.37 11.17
C ASP A 424 12.87 -16.44 11.95
N GLY A 425 11.72 -16.54 11.28
CA GLY A 425 10.41 -16.71 11.93
C GLY A 425 10.37 -17.87 12.91
N LEU A 426 11.23 -18.89 12.73
CA LEU A 426 11.34 -20.01 13.68
C LEU A 426 11.76 -19.58 15.08
N TYR A 427 12.74 -18.69 15.21
CA TYR A 427 13.23 -18.25 16.52
C TYR A 427 12.72 -16.87 16.92
N GLU A 428 12.14 -16.13 16.01
CA GLU A 428 11.50 -14.83 16.23
C GLU A 428 10.03 -14.96 16.64
N THR A 429 9.43 -16.14 16.51
CA THR A 429 8.06 -16.40 17.01
C THR A 429 7.90 -15.89 18.44
N GLU A 430 6.96 -14.96 18.65
CA GLU A 430 6.71 -14.31 19.93
C GLU A 430 5.61 -15.00 20.76
N ASN A 431 5.74 -14.89 22.07
CA ASN A 431 4.67 -15.23 23.02
C ASN A 431 3.76 -14.03 23.30
N SER A 432 2.74 -14.20 24.14
CA SER A 432 1.82 -13.12 24.55
C SER A 432 2.48 -11.96 25.31
N SER A 433 3.73 -12.09 25.72
CA SER A 433 4.53 -11.05 26.34
C SER A 433 5.52 -10.37 25.37
N HIS A 434 5.39 -10.65 24.07
CA HIS A 434 6.29 -10.18 22.99
C HIS A 434 7.76 -10.61 23.20
N GLU A 435 7.97 -11.76 23.84
CA GLU A 435 9.30 -12.34 23.94
C GLU A 435 9.52 -13.34 22.82
N PRO A 436 10.66 -13.28 22.06
CA PRO A 436 10.95 -14.25 21.01
C PRO A 436 11.29 -15.63 21.58
N TYR A 437 10.97 -16.68 20.81
CA TYR A 437 11.32 -18.07 21.15
C TYR A 437 12.82 -18.21 21.38
N GLY A 438 13.60 -17.64 20.51
CA GLY A 438 15.04 -17.48 20.62
C GLY A 438 15.84 -18.70 20.17
N GLN A 439 16.95 -18.42 19.51
CA GLN A 439 17.85 -19.41 18.93
C GLN A 439 18.36 -20.45 19.95
N LYS A 440 18.57 -20.06 21.20
CA LYS A 440 19.04 -20.98 22.26
C LYS A 440 18.03 -22.08 22.56
N ARG A 441 16.72 -21.76 22.64
CA ARG A 441 15.67 -22.76 22.88
C ARG A 441 15.57 -23.68 21.66
N MET A 442 15.60 -23.12 20.47
CA MET A 442 15.61 -23.86 19.21
C MET A 442 16.76 -24.88 19.18
N LEU A 443 17.99 -24.46 19.34
CA LEU A 443 19.18 -25.33 19.31
C LEU A 443 19.13 -26.39 20.41
N THR A 444 18.65 -26.05 21.60
CA THR A 444 18.48 -27.02 22.68
C THR A 444 17.48 -28.11 22.31
N ARG A 445 16.35 -27.73 21.67
CA ARG A 445 15.34 -28.67 21.23
C ARG A 445 15.88 -29.58 20.11
N LEU A 446 16.52 -29.00 19.11
CA LEU A 446 17.14 -29.72 18.00
C LEU A 446 18.21 -30.70 18.50
N LYS A 447 19.04 -30.28 19.47
CA LYS A 447 20.02 -31.15 20.11
C LYS A 447 19.38 -32.37 20.76
N ASN A 448 18.28 -32.19 21.48
CA ASN A 448 17.56 -33.29 22.10
C ASN A 448 16.96 -34.25 21.05
N CYS A 449 16.47 -33.72 19.92
CA CYS A 449 15.97 -34.54 18.81
C CYS A 449 17.13 -35.33 18.17
N ALA A 450 18.26 -34.72 17.93
CA ALA A 450 19.45 -35.38 17.37
C ALA A 450 19.95 -36.52 18.27
N LEU A 451 20.13 -36.27 19.55
CA LEU A 451 20.57 -37.29 20.53
C LEU A 451 19.56 -38.45 20.69
N ALA A 452 18.29 -38.19 20.45
CA ALA A 452 17.23 -39.20 20.43
C ALA A 452 17.14 -39.98 19.13
N SER A 453 17.96 -39.63 18.13
CA SER A 453 17.90 -40.19 16.76
C SER A 453 16.50 -40.06 16.14
N ASP A 454 15.82 -38.94 16.37
CA ASP A 454 14.47 -38.69 15.84
C ASP A 454 14.51 -38.66 14.28
N SER A 455 13.45 -39.15 13.65
CA SER A 455 13.29 -39.00 12.21
C SER A 455 13.07 -37.53 11.82
N PRO A 456 13.38 -37.12 10.57
CA PRO A 456 13.09 -35.79 10.05
C PRO A 456 11.69 -35.29 10.38
N GLN A 457 10.66 -36.08 10.06
CA GLN A 457 9.27 -35.76 10.38
C GLN A 457 9.03 -35.50 11.86
N LYS A 458 9.63 -36.32 12.75
CA LYS A 458 9.49 -36.18 14.20
C LYS A 458 10.22 -34.93 14.73
N ILE A 459 11.35 -34.54 14.09
CA ILE A 459 12.05 -33.31 14.41
C ILE A 459 11.14 -32.11 14.11
N LEU A 460 10.55 -32.05 12.91
CA LEU A 460 9.65 -30.97 12.52
C LEU A 460 8.40 -30.90 13.42
N SER A 461 7.73 -32.05 13.67
CA SER A 461 6.57 -32.09 14.55
C SER A 461 6.89 -31.58 15.97
N LYS A 462 8.01 -32.02 16.57
CA LYS A 462 8.44 -31.56 17.88
C LYS A 462 8.79 -30.07 17.91
N MET A 463 9.34 -29.54 16.83
CA MET A 463 9.61 -28.09 16.72
C MET A 463 8.32 -27.32 16.61
N GLN A 464 7.39 -27.74 15.76
CA GLN A 464 6.06 -27.14 15.62
C GLN A 464 5.30 -27.13 16.94
N GLU A 465 5.20 -28.27 17.64
CA GLU A 465 4.56 -28.37 18.96
C GLU A 465 5.19 -27.42 19.98
N ALA A 466 6.53 -27.28 19.94
CA ALA A 466 7.23 -26.38 20.84
C ALA A 466 6.93 -24.90 20.56
N LEU A 467 6.82 -24.53 19.29
CA LEU A 467 6.45 -23.16 18.87
C LEU A 467 5.00 -22.84 19.22
N GLU A 468 4.07 -23.75 18.89
CA GLU A 468 2.65 -23.58 19.22
C GLU A 468 2.43 -23.44 20.74
N SER A 469 3.12 -24.28 21.51
CA SER A 469 3.07 -24.21 22.99
C SER A 469 3.68 -22.90 23.53
N TYR A 470 4.72 -22.38 22.89
CA TYR A 470 5.38 -21.14 23.28
C TYR A 470 4.56 -19.90 22.92
N ARG A 471 4.03 -19.86 21.70
CA ARG A 471 3.18 -18.80 21.19
C ARG A 471 1.89 -18.66 21.99
N GLY A 472 1.27 -19.79 22.33
CA GLY A 472 0.01 -19.82 23.08
C GLY A 472 -1.11 -19.13 22.29
N SER A 473 -1.67 -18.04 22.84
CA SER A 473 -2.75 -17.25 22.22
C SER A 473 -2.26 -16.05 21.42
N ALA A 474 -0.95 -15.86 21.27
CA ALA A 474 -0.42 -14.76 20.45
C ALA A 474 -0.64 -15.04 18.96
N ASP A 475 -0.89 -13.98 18.19
CA ASP A 475 -0.98 -14.08 16.74
C ASP A 475 0.38 -14.44 16.14
N GLN A 476 0.36 -15.13 15.01
CA GLN A 476 1.59 -15.42 14.28
C GLN A 476 2.03 -14.16 13.51
N SER A 477 3.23 -13.69 13.83
CA SER A 477 3.78 -12.45 13.28
C SER A 477 4.48 -12.64 11.95
N ASP A 478 5.01 -13.84 11.70
CA ASP A 478 5.80 -14.15 10.50
C ASP A 478 5.61 -15.60 10.07
N ASP A 479 5.99 -15.90 8.84
CA ASP A 479 6.03 -17.27 8.32
C ASP A 479 7.07 -18.08 9.07
N VAL A 480 6.79 -19.37 9.31
CA VAL A 480 7.77 -20.31 9.85
C VAL A 480 8.03 -21.39 8.82
N LEU A 481 9.26 -21.43 8.35
CA LEU A 481 9.71 -22.41 7.35
C LEU A 481 10.85 -23.24 7.91
N MET A 482 10.68 -24.56 7.85
CA MET A 482 11.68 -25.53 8.24
C MET A 482 11.76 -26.64 7.20
N VAL A 483 12.96 -27.00 6.78
CA VAL A 483 13.21 -28.10 5.84
C VAL A 483 14.35 -28.97 6.36
N THR A 484 14.21 -30.26 6.22
CA THR A 484 15.22 -31.24 6.62
C THR A 484 15.62 -32.11 5.45
N PHE A 485 16.91 -32.43 5.35
CA PHE A 485 17.46 -33.38 4.40
C PHE A 485 18.25 -34.42 5.17
N LYS A 486 17.87 -35.70 5.03
CA LYS A 486 18.54 -36.84 5.67
C LYS A 486 18.79 -37.96 4.67
N THR A 487 20.01 -38.42 4.55
CA THR A 487 20.34 -39.61 3.80
C THR A 487 19.78 -40.85 4.51
N VAL A 488 19.18 -41.79 3.74
CA VAL A 488 18.54 -43.00 4.24
C VAL A 488 19.47 -44.21 4.04
#